data_07f62bebdd7d43bb9265e95f2b748ead
#
_entry.id   07f62bebdd7d43bb9265e95f2b748ead
#
_cell.length_a   1.000
_cell.length_b   1.000
_cell.length_c   1.000
_cell.angle_alpha   90.00
_cell.angle_beta   90.00
_cell.angle_gamma   90.00
#
_symmetry.space_group_name_H-M   'P 1'
#
loop_
_entity.id
_entity.type
_entity.pdbx_description
1 polymer ?
#
loop_
_entity_poly.entity_id
_entity_poly.type
_entity_poly.pdbx_seq_one_letter_code
_entity_poly.pdbx_strand_id
1 'polypeptide(L)'
;MKKAVSYILCFMTLGIFLMFYIQGKTHCFDIKKLDGVTEDITPPHLNFNNFYNNNYQTSVENYIRNNFGFRELLLRLFNQYLWDFYKKTYSNEVAIGKDNWLYFNFNVDEYYGWNMYNFNDNNDDIEEMLNQKMLVINKLRGVLKSFDIELMYFISPDKADLYPQYLPDRKFDTTTIHAYDYYIKEFENCDFPYIDMNSWFKTVQDTLDFPAIPQASAHWVFPAVYAADSLFRFMAYQKGIEMPQIKIGAKKENSEKTKHVLRDLEYGLNLMRPIKLSDYEYYERELNVVSDTNSVKMNAIFIGNSFFRAFNQYIPLLDIFNDVRYWFYNKTEYSGRNANLNFSRSRMVADVDRLYEILNSDYIVCFTDNAQLYKLSYQFAEDALIQLCVSDSLWNAETERIMHENNITRQEAEKRLRFNPLLIKGLDNNTIPLIRNEKGIADARNKNLLFEKIKNNYLDDNDIEVLSIVNEILSSKKFMGMIEEKAMERNQTIEETIIQDAQWIVNQTRINYENK
;
A
#
# COMPACT_ATOMS: atom_id res chain seq x y z
N MET A 1 37.53 -50.42 17.27
CA MET A 1 37.40 -49.32 16.27
C MET A 1 35.97 -48.91 16.02
N LYS A 2 35.03 -49.78 15.57
CA LYS A 2 33.60 -49.39 15.28
C LYS A 2 32.90 -48.72 16.45
N LYS A 3 32.99 -49.23 17.71
CA LYS A 3 32.37 -48.62 18.89
C LYS A 3 32.91 -47.24 19.21
N ALA A 4 34.24 -47.04 19.08
CA ALA A 4 34.84 -45.71 19.31
C ALA A 4 34.36 -44.66 18.28
N VAL A 5 34.23 -45.05 17.02
CA VAL A 5 33.66 -44.16 15.97
C VAL A 5 32.22 -43.80 16.26
N SER A 6 31.40 -44.78 16.72
CA SER A 6 30.01 -44.52 17.09
C SER A 6 29.86 -43.53 18.27
N TYR A 7 30.73 -43.67 19.29
CA TYR A 7 30.74 -42.69 20.40
C TYR A 7 31.15 -41.30 19.95
N ILE A 8 32.18 -41.17 19.10
CA ILE A 8 32.62 -39.90 18.55
C ILE A 8 31.47 -39.23 17.76
N LEU A 9 30.82 -39.98 16.89
CA LEU A 9 29.68 -39.46 16.13
C LEU A 9 28.51 -39.03 17.04
N CYS A 10 28.21 -39.81 18.07
CA CYS A 10 27.17 -39.48 19.05
C CYS A 10 27.52 -38.15 19.78
N PHE A 11 28.73 -38.00 20.30
CA PHE A 11 29.19 -36.79 20.95
C PHE A 11 29.21 -35.57 20.01
N MET A 12 29.61 -35.74 18.75
CA MET A 12 29.57 -34.68 17.76
C MET A 12 28.12 -34.23 17.49
N THR A 13 27.21 -35.17 17.33
CA THR A 13 25.78 -34.87 17.10
C THR A 13 25.18 -34.11 18.30
N LEU A 14 25.43 -34.61 19.53
CA LEU A 14 24.98 -33.92 20.76
C LEU A 14 25.59 -32.54 20.89
N GLY A 15 26.88 -32.38 20.55
CA GLY A 15 27.56 -31.10 20.54
C GLY A 15 26.93 -30.08 19.59
N ILE A 16 26.53 -30.52 18.39
CA ILE A 16 25.83 -29.68 17.42
C ILE A 16 24.46 -29.23 17.97
N PHE A 17 23.66 -30.15 18.51
CA PHE A 17 22.37 -29.78 19.11
C PHE A 17 22.52 -28.81 20.30
N LEU A 18 23.53 -29.04 21.16
CA LEU A 18 23.82 -28.18 22.28
C LEU A 18 24.22 -26.76 21.81
N MET A 19 25.03 -26.66 20.75
CA MET A 19 25.44 -25.41 20.15
C MET A 19 24.23 -24.62 19.61
N PHE A 20 23.29 -25.28 18.92
CA PHE A 20 22.05 -24.65 18.46
C PHE A 20 21.18 -24.19 19.62
N TYR A 21 21.06 -24.97 20.69
CA TYR A 21 20.31 -24.63 21.89
C TYR A 21 20.93 -23.41 22.59
N ILE A 22 22.26 -23.40 22.81
CA ILE A 22 22.97 -22.30 23.43
C ILE A 22 22.78 -21.02 22.61
N GLN A 23 23.03 -21.06 21.30
CA GLN A 23 22.83 -19.89 20.44
C GLN A 23 21.40 -19.36 20.47
N GLY A 24 20.39 -20.24 20.43
CA GLY A 24 19.00 -19.84 20.51
C GLY A 24 18.57 -19.21 21.83
N LYS A 25 19.32 -19.48 22.91
CA LYS A 25 19.06 -18.91 24.26
C LYS A 25 19.89 -17.68 24.58
N THR A 26 21.14 -17.66 24.14
CA THR A 26 22.11 -16.65 24.58
C THR A 26 22.44 -15.63 23.50
N HIS A 27 22.12 -15.94 22.24
CA HIS A 27 22.50 -15.10 21.08
C HIS A 27 24.00 -14.71 21.10
N CYS A 28 24.88 -15.65 21.52
CA CYS A 28 26.30 -15.39 21.71
C CYS A 28 27.04 -15.04 20.41
N PHE A 29 26.48 -15.39 19.28
CA PHE A 29 26.94 -14.93 17.96
C PHE A 29 25.91 -13.97 17.38
N ASP A 30 26.37 -12.79 16.94
CA ASP A 30 25.53 -11.85 16.21
C ASP A 30 25.31 -12.36 14.76
N ILE A 31 24.10 -12.80 14.47
CA ILE A 31 23.71 -13.31 13.16
C ILE A 31 22.74 -12.31 12.53
N LYS A 32 23.09 -11.85 11.33
CA LYS A 32 22.22 -10.94 10.58
C LYS A 32 20.81 -11.53 10.45
N LYS A 33 19.79 -10.82 10.92
CA LYS A 33 18.38 -11.19 10.77
C LYS A 33 18.02 -11.37 9.29
N LEU A 34 17.02 -12.21 9.02
CA LEU A 34 16.49 -12.36 7.67
C LEU A 34 15.81 -11.06 7.24
N ASP A 35 15.95 -10.72 5.97
CA ASP A 35 15.20 -9.63 5.36
C ASP A 35 13.78 -10.14 5.02
N GLY A 36 12.76 -9.28 5.13
CA GLY A 36 11.35 -9.63 4.94
C GLY A 36 10.55 -9.65 6.25
N VAL A 37 9.29 -10.05 6.16
CA VAL A 37 8.40 -10.12 7.33
C VAL A 37 8.77 -11.34 8.18
N THR A 38 9.26 -11.10 9.39
CA THR A 38 9.46 -12.13 10.41
C THR A 38 8.40 -11.97 11.48
N GLU A 39 7.64 -13.03 11.75
CA GLU A 39 6.70 -13.06 12.87
C GLU A 39 7.45 -13.35 14.18
N ASP A 40 7.25 -12.51 15.19
CA ASP A 40 7.70 -12.79 16.55
C ASP A 40 6.74 -13.82 17.17
N ILE A 41 7.17 -15.08 17.17
CA ILE A 41 6.36 -16.17 17.72
C ILE A 41 6.64 -16.29 19.22
N THR A 42 5.62 -16.01 20.02
CA THR A 42 5.68 -16.15 21.48
C THR A 42 5.73 -17.61 21.92
N PRO A 43 6.37 -17.92 23.08
CA PRO A 43 6.34 -19.26 23.63
C PRO A 43 4.90 -19.79 23.81
N PRO A 44 4.59 -21.00 23.40
CA PRO A 44 3.24 -21.54 23.50
C PRO A 44 2.85 -21.80 24.95
N HIS A 45 1.62 -21.41 25.30
CA HIS A 45 1.05 -21.70 26.60
C HIS A 45 0.35 -23.06 26.61
N LEU A 46 0.78 -23.95 27.53
CA LEU A 46 0.15 -25.24 27.76
C LEU A 46 -1.17 -25.03 28.51
N ASN A 47 -2.29 -25.45 27.89
CA ASN A 47 -3.56 -25.66 28.56
C ASN A 47 -4.22 -26.92 28.03
N PHE A 48 -5.19 -27.49 28.80
CA PHE A 48 -5.81 -28.77 28.49
C PHE A 48 -6.49 -28.77 27.10
N ASN A 49 -7.23 -27.72 26.75
CA ASN A 49 -7.93 -27.63 25.47
C ASN A 49 -6.96 -27.55 24.29
N ASN A 50 -5.90 -26.71 24.39
CA ASN A 50 -4.90 -26.59 23.34
C ASN A 50 -4.10 -27.88 23.14
N PHE A 51 -3.82 -28.61 24.24
CA PHE A 51 -3.13 -29.90 24.18
C PHE A 51 -4.01 -30.97 23.51
N TYR A 52 -5.27 -31.07 23.91
CA TYR A 52 -6.20 -32.05 23.38
C TYR A 52 -6.52 -31.86 21.90
N ASN A 53 -6.60 -30.60 21.44
CA ASN A 53 -6.90 -30.25 20.05
C ASN A 53 -5.65 -30.14 19.16
N ASN A 54 -4.49 -30.60 19.58
CA ASN A 54 -3.19 -30.49 18.88
C ASN A 54 -2.67 -29.04 18.63
N ASN A 55 -3.36 -28.02 19.10
CA ASN A 55 -2.94 -26.63 18.92
C ASN A 55 -1.64 -26.32 19.65
N TYR A 56 -1.44 -26.92 20.84
CA TYR A 56 -0.20 -26.75 21.60
C TYR A 56 0.99 -27.36 20.87
N GLN A 57 0.86 -28.58 20.34
CA GLN A 57 1.92 -29.27 19.60
C GLN A 57 2.34 -28.47 18.37
N THR A 58 1.36 -28.01 17.59
CA THR A 58 1.61 -27.14 16.43
C THR A 58 2.30 -25.83 16.82
N SER A 59 1.88 -25.22 17.93
CA SER A 59 2.48 -23.98 18.44
C SER A 59 3.92 -24.19 18.93
N VAL A 60 4.21 -25.32 19.59
CA VAL A 60 5.56 -25.72 20.01
C VAL A 60 6.45 -25.94 18.78
N GLU A 61 5.96 -26.65 17.77
CA GLU A 61 6.72 -26.90 16.55
C GLU A 61 7.06 -25.58 15.83
N ASN A 62 6.08 -24.68 15.68
CA ASN A 62 6.27 -23.37 15.09
C ASN A 62 7.24 -22.51 15.91
N TYR A 63 7.14 -22.54 17.24
CA TYR A 63 8.07 -21.82 18.11
C TYR A 63 9.51 -22.33 17.95
N ILE A 64 9.73 -23.65 17.98
CA ILE A 64 11.05 -24.25 17.80
C ILE A 64 11.59 -23.92 16.41
N ARG A 65 10.78 -24.07 15.36
CA ARG A 65 11.16 -23.79 13.97
C ARG A 65 11.65 -22.36 13.77
N ASN A 66 11.06 -21.40 14.49
CA ASN A 66 11.39 -19.97 14.32
C ASN A 66 12.45 -19.47 15.31
N ASN A 67 12.72 -20.20 16.40
CA ASN A 67 13.62 -19.74 17.48
C ASN A 67 14.82 -20.64 17.73
N PHE A 68 15.15 -21.61 16.86
CA PHE A 68 16.38 -22.38 17.06
C PHE A 68 17.62 -21.59 16.63
N GLY A 69 18.71 -21.78 17.35
CA GLY A 69 19.95 -21.06 17.07
C GLY A 69 20.52 -21.32 15.68
N PHE A 70 21.14 -20.31 15.09
CA PHE A 70 21.71 -20.31 13.73
C PHE A 70 20.68 -20.48 12.59
N ARG A 71 19.37 -20.38 12.88
CA ARG A 71 18.32 -20.52 11.86
C ARG A 71 18.57 -19.61 10.65
N GLU A 72 18.85 -18.35 10.89
CA GLU A 72 19.07 -17.34 9.84
C GLU A 72 20.30 -17.69 8.98
N LEU A 73 21.36 -18.15 9.62
CA LEU A 73 22.58 -18.60 8.90
C LEU A 73 22.31 -19.83 8.04
N LEU A 74 21.61 -20.83 8.60
CA LEU A 74 21.30 -22.07 7.87
C LEU A 74 20.38 -21.80 6.68
N LEU A 75 19.38 -20.93 6.85
CA LEU A 75 18.50 -20.54 5.75
C LEU A 75 19.27 -19.80 4.65
N ARG A 76 20.17 -18.88 5.00
CA ARG A 76 21.03 -18.19 4.02
C ARG A 76 21.95 -19.15 3.29
N LEU A 77 22.55 -20.11 3.99
CA LEU A 77 23.39 -21.15 3.38
C LEU A 77 22.60 -22.03 2.42
N PHE A 78 21.39 -22.43 2.82
CA PHE A 78 20.49 -23.22 1.99
C PHE A 78 20.03 -22.45 0.74
N ASN A 79 19.63 -21.19 0.90
CA ASN A 79 19.24 -20.33 -0.21
C ASN A 79 20.41 -20.11 -1.17
N GLN A 80 21.62 -19.90 -0.64
CA GLN A 80 22.83 -19.77 -1.47
C GLN A 80 23.12 -21.05 -2.25
N TYR A 81 22.95 -22.22 -1.63
CA TYR A 81 23.09 -23.51 -2.29
C TYR A 81 22.08 -23.67 -3.43
N LEU A 82 20.81 -23.36 -3.20
CA LEU A 82 19.79 -23.40 -4.25
C LEU A 82 20.12 -22.45 -5.42
N TRP A 83 20.58 -21.24 -5.10
CA TRP A 83 20.99 -20.25 -6.09
C TRP A 83 22.19 -20.70 -6.93
N ASP A 84 23.26 -21.14 -6.29
CA ASP A 84 24.52 -21.46 -6.97
C ASP A 84 24.42 -22.69 -7.89
N PHE A 85 23.71 -23.72 -7.42
CA PHE A 85 23.67 -25.01 -8.12
C PHE A 85 22.43 -25.22 -8.98
N TYR A 86 21.31 -24.59 -8.64
CA TYR A 86 20.04 -24.85 -9.32
C TYR A 86 19.40 -23.62 -9.94
N LYS A 87 19.92 -22.43 -9.69
CA LYS A 87 19.27 -21.17 -10.08
C LYS A 87 17.80 -21.13 -9.65
N LYS A 88 17.55 -21.48 -8.39
CA LYS A 88 16.24 -21.52 -7.76
C LYS A 88 16.22 -20.70 -6.47
N THR A 89 15.06 -20.25 -6.11
CA THR A 89 14.79 -19.61 -4.82
C THR A 89 13.81 -20.47 -4.02
N TYR A 90 13.90 -20.40 -2.70
CA TYR A 90 12.89 -20.97 -1.82
C TYR A 90 11.60 -20.11 -1.79
N SER A 91 11.71 -18.83 -2.10
CA SER A 91 10.56 -17.93 -2.17
C SER A 91 9.69 -18.24 -3.41
N ASN A 92 8.42 -18.51 -3.18
CA ASN A 92 7.44 -18.64 -4.27
C ASN A 92 7.01 -17.29 -4.85
N GLU A 93 7.44 -16.18 -4.25
CA GLU A 93 7.08 -14.83 -4.69
C GLU A 93 8.01 -14.28 -5.77
N VAL A 94 9.23 -14.84 -5.88
CA VAL A 94 10.27 -14.34 -6.78
C VAL A 94 10.54 -15.33 -7.90
N ALA A 95 10.39 -14.88 -9.14
CA ALA A 95 10.85 -15.57 -10.35
C ALA A 95 12.27 -15.12 -10.70
N ILE A 96 13.12 -16.07 -11.08
CA ILE A 96 14.46 -15.84 -11.60
C ILE A 96 14.40 -15.91 -13.12
N GLY A 97 14.64 -14.78 -13.76
CA GLY A 97 14.72 -14.66 -15.20
C GLY A 97 16.13 -14.87 -15.74
N LYS A 98 16.32 -14.59 -17.02
CA LYS A 98 17.61 -14.63 -17.71
C LYS A 98 18.57 -13.59 -17.12
N ASP A 99 19.85 -13.84 -17.19
CA ASP A 99 20.91 -12.93 -16.71
C ASP A 99 20.76 -12.47 -15.24
N ASN A 100 20.16 -13.31 -14.38
CA ASN A 100 19.84 -13.02 -12.98
C ASN A 100 18.86 -11.85 -12.78
N TRP A 101 18.02 -11.54 -13.74
CA TRP A 101 16.90 -10.62 -13.53
C TRP A 101 15.91 -11.26 -12.57
N LEU A 102 15.46 -10.48 -11.57
CA LEU A 102 14.46 -10.91 -10.59
C LEU A 102 13.13 -10.23 -10.87
N TYR A 103 12.05 -10.98 -10.72
CA TYR A 103 10.68 -10.50 -10.90
C TYR A 103 9.81 -11.01 -9.75
N PHE A 104 8.72 -10.33 -9.46
CA PHE A 104 7.64 -11.01 -8.75
C PHE A 104 6.99 -12.05 -9.64
N ASN A 105 6.67 -13.22 -9.08
CA ASN A 105 5.99 -14.27 -9.84
C ASN A 105 4.66 -13.80 -10.45
N PHE A 106 3.88 -13.01 -9.70
CA PHE A 106 2.59 -12.53 -10.19
C PHE A 106 2.73 -11.59 -11.42
N ASN A 107 3.82 -10.81 -11.55
CA ASN A 107 4.07 -10.02 -12.76
C ASN A 107 4.38 -10.93 -13.96
N VAL A 108 5.15 -12.01 -13.72
CA VAL A 108 5.48 -13.00 -14.74
C VAL A 108 4.23 -13.80 -15.14
N ASP A 109 3.42 -14.18 -14.15
CA ASP A 109 2.17 -14.91 -14.37
C ASP A 109 1.21 -14.06 -15.21
N GLU A 110 1.03 -12.78 -14.87
CA GLU A 110 0.20 -11.85 -15.65
C GLU A 110 0.70 -11.73 -17.09
N TYR A 111 2.00 -11.53 -17.29
CA TYR A 111 2.58 -11.40 -18.63
C TYR A 111 2.32 -12.63 -19.50
N TYR A 112 2.34 -13.84 -18.93
CA TYR A 112 2.11 -15.09 -19.64
C TYR A 112 0.63 -15.52 -19.70
N GLY A 113 -0.28 -14.73 -19.15
CA GLY A 113 -1.71 -15.03 -19.11
C GLY A 113 -2.13 -16.01 -18.02
N TRP A 114 -1.27 -16.28 -17.03
CA TRP A 114 -1.59 -17.17 -15.90
C TRP A 114 -2.10 -16.37 -14.70
N ASN A 115 -3.08 -15.54 -14.94
CA ASN A 115 -3.54 -14.50 -14.03
C ASN A 115 -4.14 -15.05 -12.74
N MET A 116 -3.95 -14.32 -11.65
CA MET A 116 -4.49 -14.67 -10.34
C MET A 116 -6.02 -14.64 -10.25
N TYR A 117 -6.70 -14.03 -11.20
CA TYR A 117 -8.17 -13.94 -11.25
C TYR A 117 -8.83 -14.94 -12.19
N ASN A 118 -8.05 -15.75 -12.92
CA ASN A 118 -8.53 -16.80 -13.83
C ASN A 118 -8.81 -18.14 -13.15
N PHE A 119 -8.97 -18.18 -11.83
CA PHE A 119 -9.08 -19.43 -11.08
C PHE A 119 -10.32 -20.28 -11.37
N ASN A 120 -11.31 -19.78 -12.09
CA ASN A 120 -12.56 -20.50 -12.34
C ASN A 120 -12.83 -20.87 -13.80
N ASP A 121 -11.84 -20.82 -14.69
CA ASP A 121 -11.89 -21.30 -16.09
C ASP A 121 -12.99 -20.70 -16.98
N ASN A 122 -13.69 -19.65 -16.56
CA ASN A 122 -14.75 -19.03 -17.35
C ASN A 122 -14.44 -17.55 -17.62
N ASN A 123 -14.07 -17.26 -18.88
CA ASN A 123 -13.74 -15.89 -19.31
C ASN A 123 -14.94 -14.93 -19.20
N ASP A 124 -16.18 -15.42 -19.32
CA ASP A 124 -17.38 -14.58 -19.18
C ASP A 124 -17.52 -14.04 -17.77
N ASP A 125 -17.19 -14.83 -16.75
CA ASP A 125 -17.21 -14.40 -15.34
C ASP A 125 -16.14 -13.36 -15.06
N ILE A 126 -14.99 -13.44 -15.74
CA ILE A 126 -13.89 -12.48 -15.59
C ILE A 126 -14.28 -11.15 -16.23
N GLU A 127 -14.76 -11.16 -17.45
CA GLU A 127 -15.20 -9.95 -18.16
C GLU A 127 -16.31 -9.25 -17.38
N GLU A 128 -17.29 -10.00 -16.86
CA GLU A 128 -18.35 -9.47 -16.00
C GLU A 128 -17.79 -8.83 -14.73
N MET A 129 -16.81 -9.46 -14.05
CA MET A 129 -16.16 -8.90 -12.86
C MET A 129 -15.41 -7.59 -13.18
N LEU A 130 -14.68 -7.54 -14.29
CA LEU A 130 -13.96 -6.34 -14.71
C LEU A 130 -14.93 -5.21 -15.06
N ASN A 131 -16.01 -5.55 -15.79
CA ASN A 131 -17.08 -4.63 -16.15
C ASN A 131 -17.77 -4.03 -14.92
N GLN A 132 -18.14 -4.86 -13.94
CA GLN A 132 -18.76 -4.39 -12.69
C GLN A 132 -17.87 -3.38 -11.96
N LYS A 133 -16.58 -3.64 -11.84
CA LYS A 133 -15.63 -2.71 -11.22
C LYS A 133 -15.54 -1.39 -12.00
N MET A 134 -15.51 -1.46 -13.33
CA MET A 134 -15.50 -0.28 -14.18
C MET A 134 -16.77 0.56 -14.02
N LEU A 135 -17.92 -0.07 -13.97
CA LEU A 135 -19.20 0.61 -13.73
C LEU A 135 -19.23 1.29 -12.37
N VAL A 136 -18.73 0.64 -11.32
CA VAL A 136 -18.66 1.19 -9.96
C VAL A 136 -17.75 2.42 -9.92
N ILE A 137 -16.53 2.33 -10.45
CA ILE A 137 -15.58 3.46 -10.39
C ILE A 137 -16.05 4.64 -11.25
N ASN A 138 -16.67 4.37 -12.39
CA ASN A 138 -17.23 5.41 -13.24
C ASN A 138 -18.44 6.10 -12.58
N LYS A 139 -19.30 5.33 -11.90
CA LYS A 139 -20.38 5.88 -11.07
C LYS A 139 -19.84 6.76 -9.95
N LEU A 140 -18.81 6.28 -9.23
CA LEU A 140 -18.14 7.07 -8.20
C LEU A 140 -17.56 8.37 -8.76
N ARG A 141 -16.91 8.31 -9.94
CA ARG A 141 -16.40 9.51 -10.61
C ARG A 141 -17.50 10.56 -10.80
N GLY A 142 -18.67 10.14 -11.30
CA GLY A 142 -19.81 11.04 -11.47
C GLY A 142 -20.28 11.68 -10.16
N VAL A 143 -20.31 10.91 -9.06
CA VAL A 143 -20.63 11.40 -7.73
C VAL A 143 -19.59 12.42 -7.24
N LEU A 144 -18.30 12.09 -7.31
CA LEU A 144 -17.21 12.96 -6.85
C LEU A 144 -17.15 14.27 -7.64
N LYS A 145 -17.40 14.22 -8.96
CA LYS A 145 -17.44 15.41 -9.80
C LYS A 145 -18.51 16.41 -9.38
N SER A 146 -19.63 15.95 -8.79
CA SER A 146 -20.64 16.86 -8.23
C SER A 146 -20.15 17.67 -7.01
N PHE A 147 -19.03 17.26 -6.40
CA PHE A 147 -18.32 17.94 -5.32
C PHE A 147 -17.06 18.66 -5.77
N ASP A 148 -16.84 18.79 -7.08
CA ASP A 148 -15.60 19.31 -7.68
C ASP A 148 -14.34 18.49 -7.33
N ILE A 149 -14.51 17.20 -7.04
CA ILE A 149 -13.42 16.25 -6.77
C ILE A 149 -13.16 15.43 -8.03
N GLU A 150 -11.93 15.46 -8.52
CA GLU A 150 -11.54 14.67 -9.68
C GLU A 150 -11.05 13.28 -9.26
N LEU A 151 -11.56 12.24 -9.95
CA LEU A 151 -11.09 10.86 -9.83
C LEU A 151 -10.38 10.45 -11.10
N MET A 152 -9.15 10.00 -10.97
CA MET A 152 -8.35 9.54 -12.10
C MET A 152 -7.60 8.25 -11.80
N TYR A 153 -7.08 7.64 -12.86
CA TYR A 153 -6.27 6.43 -12.77
C TYR A 153 -4.82 6.68 -13.20
N PHE A 154 -3.89 6.07 -12.48
CA PHE A 154 -2.48 6.08 -12.84
C PHE A 154 -1.95 4.65 -12.91
N ILE A 155 -1.49 4.23 -14.08
CA ILE A 155 -0.90 2.92 -14.32
C ILE A 155 0.61 3.05 -14.28
N SER A 156 1.24 2.51 -13.23
CA SER A 156 2.69 2.45 -13.13
C SER A 156 3.26 1.35 -14.03
N PRO A 157 4.55 1.44 -14.40
CA PRO A 157 5.17 0.42 -15.25
C PRO A 157 5.22 -0.95 -14.56
N ASP A 158 5.05 -2.00 -15.37
CA ASP A 158 5.28 -3.39 -14.95
C ASP A 158 6.63 -3.88 -15.44
N LYS A 159 7.39 -4.53 -14.57
CA LYS A 159 8.74 -4.99 -14.90
C LYS A 159 8.75 -6.07 -15.98
N ALA A 160 7.76 -6.98 -15.97
CA ALA A 160 7.66 -8.03 -16.97
C ALA A 160 7.36 -7.46 -18.36
N ASP A 161 6.56 -6.40 -18.40
CA ASP A 161 6.24 -5.68 -19.63
C ASP A 161 7.40 -4.86 -20.18
N LEU A 162 8.20 -4.24 -19.29
CA LEU A 162 9.33 -3.41 -19.71
C LEU A 162 10.52 -4.23 -20.18
N TYR A 163 10.77 -5.37 -19.55
CA TYR A 163 11.98 -6.19 -19.80
C TYR A 163 11.64 -7.64 -20.12
N PRO A 164 10.75 -7.90 -21.13
CA PRO A 164 10.29 -9.25 -21.45
C PRO A 164 11.40 -10.18 -21.96
N GLN A 165 12.49 -9.61 -22.50
CA GLN A 165 13.65 -10.37 -22.99
C GLN A 165 14.40 -11.14 -21.87
N TYR A 166 14.24 -10.71 -20.62
CA TYR A 166 14.87 -11.33 -19.46
C TYR A 166 13.94 -12.25 -18.68
N LEU A 167 12.69 -12.41 -19.10
CA LEU A 167 11.74 -13.30 -18.43
C LEU A 167 12.19 -14.77 -18.50
N PRO A 168 11.83 -15.59 -17.50
CA PRO A 168 11.97 -17.04 -17.61
C PRO A 168 11.08 -17.56 -18.73
N ASP A 169 11.55 -18.59 -19.45
CA ASP A 169 10.75 -19.18 -20.52
C ASP A 169 9.54 -19.91 -19.93
N ARG A 170 8.34 -19.46 -20.30
CA ARG A 170 7.06 -20.07 -19.94
C ARG A 170 6.15 -20.13 -21.19
N LYS A 171 5.13 -20.95 -21.12
CA LYS A 171 4.13 -21.04 -22.19
C LYS A 171 3.09 -19.94 -22.00
N PHE A 172 2.80 -19.20 -23.06
CA PHE A 172 1.70 -18.24 -23.05
C PHE A 172 0.34 -18.94 -23.00
N ASP A 173 -0.55 -18.39 -22.19
CA ASP A 173 -1.98 -18.62 -22.30
C ASP A 173 -2.59 -17.47 -23.11
N THR A 174 -2.96 -17.77 -24.34
CA THR A 174 -3.53 -16.77 -25.27
C THR A 174 -5.05 -16.66 -25.16
N THR A 175 -5.67 -17.43 -24.28
CA THR A 175 -7.13 -17.43 -24.07
C THR A 175 -7.56 -16.52 -22.93
N THR A 176 -6.61 -16.04 -22.13
CA THR A 176 -6.85 -15.21 -20.97
C THR A 176 -7.20 -13.77 -21.33
N ILE A 177 -8.18 -13.19 -20.63
CA ILE A 177 -8.48 -11.76 -20.68
C ILE A 177 -7.49 -11.04 -19.76
N HIS A 178 -6.71 -10.11 -20.30
CA HIS A 178 -5.84 -9.24 -19.53
C HIS A 178 -6.60 -8.01 -19.04
N ALA A 179 -6.59 -7.77 -17.74
CA ALA A 179 -7.26 -6.61 -17.14
C ALA A 179 -6.73 -5.28 -17.69
N TYR A 180 -5.46 -5.23 -18.06
CA TYR A 180 -4.84 -4.05 -18.66
C TYR A 180 -5.49 -3.69 -20.00
N ASP A 181 -5.58 -4.64 -20.94
CA ASP A 181 -6.16 -4.40 -22.25
C ASP A 181 -7.65 -4.04 -22.14
N TYR A 182 -8.34 -4.70 -21.21
CA TYR A 182 -9.74 -4.42 -20.92
C TYR A 182 -9.94 -2.99 -20.42
N TYR A 183 -9.23 -2.58 -19.38
CA TYR A 183 -9.44 -1.27 -18.76
C TYR A 183 -8.91 -0.11 -19.59
N ILE A 184 -7.82 -0.25 -20.35
CA ILE A 184 -7.39 0.80 -21.29
C ILE A 184 -8.53 1.12 -22.27
N LYS A 185 -9.12 0.09 -22.87
CA LYS A 185 -10.26 0.25 -23.79
C LYS A 185 -11.46 0.90 -23.10
N GLU A 186 -11.79 0.48 -21.89
CA GLU A 186 -12.94 1.02 -21.17
C GLU A 186 -12.69 2.45 -20.66
N PHE A 187 -11.48 2.82 -20.28
CA PHE A 187 -11.13 4.20 -19.94
C PHE A 187 -11.31 5.12 -21.14
N GLU A 188 -10.90 4.69 -22.34
CA GLU A 188 -11.12 5.43 -23.59
C GLU A 188 -12.62 5.55 -23.91
N ASN A 189 -13.37 4.45 -23.84
CA ASN A 189 -14.81 4.40 -24.14
C ASN A 189 -15.64 5.33 -23.22
N CYS A 190 -15.25 5.47 -21.94
CA CYS A 190 -15.98 6.27 -20.95
C CYS A 190 -15.37 7.67 -20.75
N ASP A 191 -14.35 8.07 -21.50
CA ASP A 191 -13.58 9.31 -21.29
C ASP A 191 -13.13 9.42 -19.82
N PHE A 192 -12.65 8.30 -19.25
CA PHE A 192 -12.16 8.26 -17.87
C PHE A 192 -10.73 8.78 -17.84
N PRO A 193 -10.40 9.78 -16.98
CA PRO A 193 -9.07 10.36 -16.96
C PRO A 193 -8.05 9.36 -16.42
N TYR A 194 -7.04 9.05 -17.22
CA TYR A 194 -5.96 8.15 -16.83
C TYR A 194 -4.62 8.57 -17.42
N ILE A 195 -3.55 8.08 -16.81
CA ILE A 195 -2.18 8.14 -17.33
C ILE A 195 -1.62 6.74 -17.35
N ASP A 196 -1.15 6.31 -18.51
CA ASP A 196 -0.51 5.02 -18.72
C ASP A 196 1.02 5.18 -18.83
N MET A 197 1.70 5.07 -17.67
CA MET A 197 3.14 5.07 -17.63
C MET A 197 3.75 3.72 -18.06
N ASN A 198 3.00 2.63 -18.02
CA ASN A 198 3.48 1.34 -18.53
C ASN A 198 3.76 1.44 -20.04
N SER A 199 2.81 1.95 -20.79
CA SER A 199 2.99 2.19 -22.23
C SER A 199 4.08 3.24 -22.51
N TRP A 200 4.08 4.35 -21.77
CA TRP A 200 5.07 5.40 -21.96
C TRP A 200 6.51 4.91 -21.71
N PHE A 201 6.76 4.19 -20.63
CA PHE A 201 8.10 3.66 -20.34
C PHE A 201 8.57 2.63 -21.37
N LYS A 202 7.66 1.85 -21.97
CA LYS A 202 8.01 0.96 -23.11
C LYS A 202 8.60 1.74 -24.29
N THR A 203 8.15 2.97 -24.52
CA THR A 203 8.65 3.79 -25.65
C THR A 203 9.97 4.49 -25.35
N VAL A 204 10.27 4.80 -24.08
CA VAL A 204 11.43 5.62 -23.71
C VAL A 204 12.53 4.82 -23.00
N GLN A 205 12.32 3.56 -22.64
CA GLN A 205 13.26 2.77 -21.84
C GLN A 205 14.67 2.69 -22.43
N ASP A 206 14.78 2.62 -23.77
CA ASP A 206 16.08 2.57 -24.47
C ASP A 206 16.81 3.94 -24.49
N THR A 207 16.13 5.00 -24.08
CA THR A 207 16.70 6.35 -23.95
C THR A 207 17.17 6.68 -22.54
N LEU A 208 16.83 5.82 -21.56
CA LEU A 208 17.24 5.98 -20.18
C LEU A 208 18.69 5.50 -20.00
N ASP A 209 19.46 6.20 -19.17
CA ASP A 209 20.85 5.83 -18.86
C ASP A 209 20.94 4.48 -18.13
N PHE A 210 19.86 4.04 -17.48
CA PHE A 210 19.72 2.79 -16.75
C PHE A 210 18.25 2.32 -16.68
N PRO A 211 18.00 1.03 -16.43
CA PRO A 211 16.64 0.50 -16.30
C PRO A 211 15.82 1.23 -15.24
N ALA A 212 14.58 1.64 -15.61
CA ALA A 212 13.68 2.31 -14.69
C ALA A 212 13.34 1.46 -13.46
N ILE A 213 13.23 0.12 -13.65
CA ILE A 213 13.11 -0.87 -12.59
C ILE A 213 14.38 -1.73 -12.62
N PRO A 214 15.24 -1.66 -11.59
CA PRO A 214 16.54 -2.33 -11.58
C PRO A 214 16.44 -3.86 -11.66
N GLN A 215 17.52 -4.49 -12.12
CA GLN A 215 17.62 -5.92 -12.35
C GLN A 215 17.21 -6.76 -11.12
N ALA A 216 17.62 -6.36 -9.92
CA ALA A 216 17.36 -7.06 -8.65
C ALA A 216 16.27 -6.39 -7.79
N SER A 217 15.47 -5.50 -8.39
CA SER A 217 14.40 -4.75 -7.71
C SER A 217 13.02 -5.10 -8.27
N ALA A 218 11.99 -4.94 -7.43
CA ALA A 218 10.60 -4.93 -7.86
C ALA A 218 10.10 -3.52 -8.19
N HIS A 219 10.77 -2.50 -7.68
CA HIS A 219 10.30 -1.12 -7.75
C HIS A 219 11.17 -0.27 -8.67
N TRP A 220 10.55 0.75 -9.25
CA TRP A 220 11.26 1.76 -10.01
C TRP A 220 12.12 2.66 -9.13
N VAL A 221 13.12 3.27 -9.75
CA VAL A 221 14.05 4.21 -9.10
C VAL A 221 13.84 5.62 -9.63
N PHE A 222 14.87 6.43 -9.70
CA PHE A 222 14.77 7.86 -10.04
C PHE A 222 13.89 8.18 -11.26
N PRO A 223 13.78 7.37 -12.33
CA PRO A 223 12.85 7.64 -13.43
C PRO A 223 11.37 7.78 -13.02
N ALA A 224 10.98 7.30 -11.81
CA ALA A 224 9.67 7.58 -11.23
C ALA A 224 9.33 9.08 -11.13
N VAL A 225 10.35 9.94 -11.05
CA VAL A 225 10.19 11.41 -11.01
C VAL A 225 9.58 11.94 -12.30
N TYR A 226 9.94 11.38 -13.46
CA TYR A 226 9.35 11.77 -14.75
C TYR A 226 7.86 11.42 -14.81
N ALA A 227 7.52 10.25 -14.27
CA ALA A 227 6.13 9.82 -14.17
C ALA A 227 5.30 10.69 -13.23
N ALA A 228 5.88 11.10 -12.10
CA ALA A 228 5.24 12.01 -11.16
C ALA A 228 5.05 13.41 -11.75
N ASP A 229 6.06 13.96 -12.44
CA ASP A 229 5.95 15.25 -13.12
C ASP A 229 4.83 15.23 -14.17
N SER A 230 4.74 14.13 -14.95
CA SER A 230 3.66 13.93 -15.92
C SER A 230 2.28 13.89 -15.24
N LEU A 231 2.16 13.18 -14.12
CA LEU A 231 0.92 13.10 -13.34
C LEU A 231 0.51 14.48 -12.82
N PHE A 232 1.42 15.23 -12.20
CA PHE A 232 1.09 16.53 -11.59
C PHE A 232 0.74 17.58 -12.65
N ARG A 233 1.39 17.55 -13.80
CA ARG A 233 1.02 18.38 -14.96
C ARG A 233 -0.35 18.04 -15.51
N PHE A 234 -0.68 16.75 -15.58
CA PHE A 234 -2.00 16.31 -16.01
C PHE A 234 -3.10 16.75 -15.03
N MET A 235 -2.86 16.61 -13.72
CA MET A 235 -3.78 17.09 -12.68
C MET A 235 -4.01 18.60 -12.79
N ALA A 236 -2.94 19.37 -12.96
CA ALA A 236 -3.00 20.83 -13.16
C ALA A 236 -3.82 21.18 -14.41
N TYR A 237 -3.57 20.49 -15.52
CA TYR A 237 -4.27 20.69 -16.80
C TYR A 237 -5.79 20.42 -16.66
N GLN A 238 -6.16 19.31 -16.01
CA GLN A 238 -7.56 18.93 -15.82
C GLN A 238 -8.35 19.96 -14.99
N LYS A 239 -7.72 20.55 -13.98
CA LYS A 239 -8.32 21.61 -13.15
C LYS A 239 -8.18 23.03 -13.73
N GLY A 240 -7.42 23.21 -14.81
CA GLY A 240 -7.14 24.52 -15.40
C GLY A 240 -6.37 25.46 -14.45
N ILE A 241 -5.48 24.90 -13.61
CA ILE A 241 -4.66 25.64 -12.63
C ILE A 241 -3.17 25.45 -12.92
N GLU A 242 -2.35 26.29 -12.29
CA GLU A 242 -0.90 26.10 -12.23
C GLU A 242 -0.53 25.49 -10.88
N MET A 243 0.21 24.38 -10.91
CA MET A 243 0.77 23.74 -9.73
C MET A 243 2.26 24.01 -9.59
N PRO A 244 2.85 23.88 -8.37
CA PRO A 244 4.29 23.87 -8.20
C PRO A 244 4.95 22.84 -9.13
N GLN A 245 6.07 23.21 -9.76
CA GLN A 245 6.75 22.43 -10.79
C GLN A 245 8.02 21.77 -10.25
N ILE A 246 8.28 20.54 -10.67
CA ILE A 246 9.54 19.84 -10.40
C ILE A 246 10.60 20.33 -11.37
N LYS A 247 11.74 20.81 -10.86
CA LYS A 247 12.94 21.12 -11.63
C LYS A 247 14.02 20.09 -11.32
N ILE A 248 14.44 19.37 -12.35
CA ILE A 248 15.46 18.32 -12.26
C ILE A 248 16.83 18.96 -12.52
N GLY A 249 17.74 18.86 -11.55
CA GLY A 249 19.07 19.43 -11.56
C GLY A 249 20.18 18.46 -11.94
N ALA A 250 21.37 18.67 -11.38
CA ALA A 250 22.58 17.90 -11.63
C ALA A 250 22.47 16.44 -11.12
N LYS A 251 23.30 15.56 -11.67
CA LYS A 251 23.49 14.20 -11.14
C LYS A 251 24.06 14.26 -9.73
N LYS A 252 23.58 13.40 -8.86
CA LYS A 252 24.11 13.18 -7.50
C LYS A 252 24.17 11.71 -7.17
N GLU A 253 24.95 11.35 -6.16
CA GLU A 253 25.02 9.98 -5.66
C GLU A 253 23.66 9.50 -5.13
N ASN A 254 23.45 8.18 -5.23
CA ASN A 254 22.26 7.55 -4.70
C ASN A 254 22.20 7.67 -3.16
N SER A 255 21.03 8.01 -2.65
CA SER A 255 20.73 7.91 -1.23
C SER A 255 20.76 6.44 -0.75
N GLU A 256 20.91 6.23 0.56
CA GLU A 256 20.86 4.87 1.14
C GLU A 256 19.52 4.18 0.85
N LYS A 257 18.43 4.93 0.79
CA LYS A 257 17.11 4.39 0.39
C LYS A 257 17.14 3.87 -1.03
N THR A 258 17.70 4.61 -1.98
CA THR A 258 17.83 4.16 -3.37
C THR A 258 18.76 2.96 -3.48
N LYS A 259 19.90 2.96 -2.80
CA LYS A 259 20.79 1.79 -2.75
C LYS A 259 20.07 0.53 -2.27
N HIS A 260 19.18 0.67 -1.30
CA HIS A 260 18.35 -0.45 -0.83
C HIS A 260 17.34 -0.88 -1.91
N VAL A 261 16.61 0.05 -2.53
CA VAL A 261 15.63 -0.26 -3.57
C VAL A 261 16.28 -0.94 -4.78
N LEU A 262 17.50 -0.61 -5.16
CA LEU A 262 18.23 -1.27 -6.27
C LEU A 262 18.28 -2.80 -6.16
N ARG A 263 18.09 -3.36 -4.95
CA ARG A 263 18.24 -4.79 -4.63
C ARG A 263 17.13 -5.33 -3.71
N ASP A 264 15.96 -4.72 -3.68
CA ASP A 264 14.91 -5.07 -2.72
C ASP A 264 14.38 -6.51 -2.87
N LEU A 265 14.25 -7.03 -4.11
CA LEU A 265 13.94 -8.44 -4.34
C LEU A 265 15.06 -9.37 -3.92
N GLU A 266 16.31 -8.98 -4.16
CA GLU A 266 17.46 -9.79 -3.78
C GLU A 266 17.57 -9.93 -2.27
N TYR A 267 17.33 -8.86 -1.51
CA TYR A 267 17.34 -8.94 -0.05
C TYR A 267 16.33 -9.97 0.46
N GLY A 268 15.14 -10.02 -0.14
CA GLY A 268 14.13 -11.04 0.17
C GLY A 268 14.58 -12.49 -0.08
N LEU A 269 15.57 -12.72 -0.96
CA LEU A 269 16.13 -14.05 -1.18
C LEU A 269 17.02 -14.53 -0.03
N ASN A 270 17.48 -13.63 0.83
CA ASN A 270 18.32 -13.97 1.97
C ASN A 270 19.54 -14.83 1.59
N LEU A 271 20.31 -14.38 0.61
CA LEU A 271 21.54 -15.03 0.19
C LEU A 271 22.72 -14.69 1.11
N MET A 272 23.76 -15.53 1.11
CA MET A 272 25.03 -15.28 1.81
C MET A 272 25.90 -14.26 1.08
N ARG A 273 25.81 -14.25 -0.23
CA ARG A 273 26.58 -13.37 -1.13
C ARG A 273 25.63 -12.67 -2.08
N PRO A 274 25.87 -11.39 -2.39
CA PRO A 274 25.04 -10.68 -3.37
C PRO A 274 25.16 -11.33 -4.75
N ILE A 275 24.08 -11.29 -5.52
CA ILE A 275 24.07 -11.75 -6.91
C ILE A 275 24.89 -10.79 -7.79
N LYS A 276 25.53 -11.37 -8.82
CA LYS A 276 26.21 -10.55 -9.82
C LYS A 276 25.17 -9.91 -10.74
N LEU A 277 25.15 -8.58 -10.78
CA LEU A 277 24.28 -7.76 -11.62
C LEU A 277 25.06 -7.19 -12.81
N SER A 278 24.35 -6.67 -13.79
CA SER A 278 24.90 -5.87 -14.88
C SER A 278 25.45 -4.55 -14.35
N ASP A 279 26.49 -4.02 -15.01
CA ASP A 279 27.20 -2.81 -14.60
C ASP A 279 26.44 -1.55 -15.09
N TYR A 280 25.24 -1.31 -14.55
CA TYR A 280 24.54 -0.05 -14.74
C TYR A 280 24.95 0.97 -13.67
N GLU A 281 25.30 2.18 -14.09
CA GLU A 281 25.59 3.28 -13.18
C GLU A 281 24.28 3.99 -12.80
N TYR A 282 23.63 3.56 -11.73
CA TYR A 282 22.44 4.21 -11.20
C TYR A 282 22.82 5.49 -10.43
N TYR A 283 22.03 6.54 -10.61
CA TYR A 283 22.19 7.83 -9.91
C TYR A 283 20.85 8.49 -9.67
N GLU A 284 20.82 9.38 -8.71
CA GLU A 284 19.75 10.35 -8.52
C GLU A 284 20.12 11.68 -9.21
N ARG A 285 19.16 12.60 -9.22
CA ARG A 285 19.40 14.01 -9.56
C ARG A 285 18.89 14.89 -8.45
N GLU A 286 19.44 16.08 -8.35
CA GLU A 286 18.88 17.12 -7.50
C GLU A 286 17.48 17.46 -7.96
N LEU A 287 16.57 17.68 -7.01
CA LEU A 287 15.21 18.10 -7.27
C LEU A 287 14.92 19.39 -6.49
N ASN A 288 14.34 20.34 -7.19
CA ASN A 288 13.82 21.56 -6.59
C ASN A 288 12.36 21.72 -7.02
N VAL A 289 11.50 22.08 -6.08
CA VAL A 289 10.13 22.48 -6.38
C VAL A 289 10.09 23.99 -6.51
N VAL A 290 9.57 24.47 -7.63
CA VAL A 290 9.45 25.89 -7.94
C VAL A 290 7.96 26.25 -7.98
N SER A 291 7.58 27.22 -7.18
CA SER A 291 6.24 27.81 -7.17
C SER A 291 6.35 29.26 -7.61
N ASP A 292 5.42 29.71 -8.41
CA ASP A 292 5.19 31.12 -8.65
C ASP A 292 4.01 31.66 -7.82
N THR A 293 3.69 32.93 -7.97
CA THR A 293 2.61 33.57 -7.19
C THR A 293 1.21 33.06 -7.52
N ASN A 294 1.05 32.36 -8.65
CA ASN A 294 -0.23 31.81 -9.12
C ASN A 294 -0.34 30.31 -8.84
N SER A 295 0.74 29.68 -8.39
CA SER A 295 0.75 28.24 -8.12
C SER A 295 -0.21 27.89 -6.98
N VAL A 296 -1.11 26.94 -7.26
CA VAL A 296 -2.09 26.41 -6.32
C VAL A 296 -1.66 25.02 -5.88
N LYS A 297 -1.62 24.79 -4.57
CA LYS A 297 -1.43 23.45 -3.99
C LYS A 297 -2.80 22.83 -3.73
N MET A 298 -2.98 21.59 -4.14
CA MET A 298 -4.21 20.84 -3.96
C MET A 298 -4.09 19.83 -2.82
N ASN A 299 -5.23 19.34 -2.34
CA ASN A 299 -5.31 18.17 -1.46
C ASN A 299 -5.50 16.93 -2.32
N ALA A 300 -4.73 15.88 -2.09
CA ALA A 300 -4.80 14.66 -2.88
C ALA A 300 -4.78 13.38 -2.04
N ILE A 301 -5.59 12.40 -2.45
CA ILE A 301 -5.56 11.04 -1.91
C ILE A 301 -5.05 10.10 -3.01
N PHE A 302 -3.97 9.39 -2.73
CA PHE A 302 -3.44 8.35 -3.59
C PHE A 302 -3.80 6.98 -3.02
N ILE A 303 -4.45 6.14 -3.81
CA ILE A 303 -4.91 4.82 -3.38
C ILE A 303 -4.25 3.78 -4.27
N GLY A 304 -3.40 2.94 -3.70
CA GLY A 304 -2.70 1.99 -4.56
C GLY A 304 -1.62 1.17 -3.89
N ASN A 305 -0.75 0.62 -4.74
CA ASN A 305 0.32 -0.28 -4.35
C ASN A 305 1.64 0.46 -4.02
N SER A 306 2.68 -0.30 -3.74
CA SER A 306 3.98 0.21 -3.27
C SER A 306 4.74 1.09 -4.27
N PHE A 307 4.37 1.11 -5.54
CA PHE A 307 5.02 1.97 -6.55
C PHE A 307 4.91 3.46 -6.21
N PHE A 308 3.84 3.90 -5.56
CA PHE A 308 3.71 5.28 -5.09
C PHE A 308 4.82 5.70 -4.10
N ARG A 309 5.44 4.75 -3.39
CA ARG A 309 6.52 5.06 -2.43
C ARG A 309 7.71 5.76 -3.07
N ALA A 310 8.00 5.48 -4.34
CA ALA A 310 9.07 6.17 -5.05
C ALA A 310 8.81 7.67 -5.22
N PHE A 311 7.55 8.08 -5.43
CA PHE A 311 7.22 9.51 -5.44
C PHE A 311 7.61 10.16 -4.12
N ASN A 312 7.19 9.58 -3.00
CA ASN A 312 7.55 10.09 -1.69
C ASN A 312 9.05 9.99 -1.37
N GLN A 313 9.77 9.08 -2.01
CA GLN A 313 11.21 8.93 -1.79
C GLN A 313 12.01 10.06 -2.41
N TYR A 314 11.64 10.46 -3.62
CA TYR A 314 12.41 11.42 -4.40
C TYR A 314 11.84 12.83 -4.35
N ILE A 315 10.53 13.01 -4.19
CA ILE A 315 9.82 14.27 -4.36
C ILE A 315 9.32 14.77 -3.00
N PRO A 316 9.57 16.04 -2.65
CA PRO A 316 8.98 16.67 -1.48
C PRO A 316 7.50 16.97 -1.75
N LEU A 317 6.63 15.98 -1.55
CA LEU A 317 5.23 16.02 -1.95
C LEU A 317 4.45 17.20 -1.34
N LEU A 318 4.77 17.60 -0.09
CA LEU A 318 4.10 18.74 0.56
C LEU A 318 4.62 20.12 0.07
N ASP A 319 5.67 20.14 -0.74
CA ASP A 319 6.02 21.37 -1.48
C ASP A 319 5.12 21.54 -2.72
N ILE A 320 4.48 20.45 -3.19
CA ILE A 320 3.60 20.43 -4.37
C ILE A 320 2.13 20.44 -3.95
N PHE A 321 1.77 19.68 -2.92
CA PHE A 321 0.42 19.56 -2.39
C PHE A 321 0.28 20.29 -1.06
N ASN A 322 -0.93 20.74 -0.75
CA ASN A 322 -1.28 21.27 0.56
C ASN A 322 -1.47 20.15 1.59
N ASP A 323 -2.22 19.10 1.23
CA ASP A 323 -2.30 17.83 1.96
C ASP A 323 -2.18 16.67 0.97
N VAL A 324 -1.49 15.61 1.38
CA VAL A 324 -1.36 14.40 0.60
C VAL A 324 -1.48 13.18 1.49
N ARG A 325 -2.35 12.26 1.08
CA ARG A 325 -2.60 11.01 1.78
C ARG A 325 -2.36 9.85 0.86
N TYR A 326 -1.78 8.79 1.41
CA TYR A 326 -1.55 7.56 0.69
C TYR A 326 -2.24 6.39 1.39
N TRP A 327 -3.27 5.84 0.75
CA TRP A 327 -4.02 4.68 1.22
C TRP A 327 -3.48 3.42 0.55
N PHE A 328 -2.45 2.85 1.18
CA PHE A 328 -1.78 1.66 0.68
C PHE A 328 -2.72 0.45 0.69
N TYR A 329 -3.02 -0.06 -0.52
CA TYR A 329 -4.02 -1.10 -0.76
C TYR A 329 -5.40 -0.79 -0.14
N ASN A 330 -5.75 0.47 0.04
CA ASN A 330 -6.96 0.89 0.75
C ASN A 330 -7.09 0.28 2.17
N LYS A 331 -5.97 -0.08 2.78
CA LYS A 331 -5.90 -0.71 4.12
C LYS A 331 -5.16 0.15 5.13
N THR A 332 -4.01 0.68 4.74
CA THR A 332 -3.13 1.44 5.62
C THR A 332 -2.97 2.85 5.09
N GLU A 333 -3.25 3.84 5.93
CA GLU A 333 -3.02 5.24 5.59
C GLU A 333 -1.64 5.70 6.06
N TYR A 334 -0.99 6.45 5.19
CA TYR A 334 0.18 7.26 5.48
C TYR A 334 -0.15 8.70 5.12
N SER A 335 0.08 9.63 6.04
CA SER A 335 -0.16 11.06 5.84
C SER A 335 1.14 11.85 5.92
N GLY A 336 1.15 13.02 5.27
CA GLY A 336 2.35 13.84 5.14
C GLY A 336 2.65 14.69 6.36
N ARG A 337 3.94 14.95 6.54
CA ARG A 337 4.50 16.01 7.39
C ARG A 337 5.93 16.31 6.97
N ASN A 338 6.36 17.57 7.11
CA ASN A 338 7.73 17.97 6.81
C ASN A 338 8.17 17.55 5.40
N ALA A 339 7.53 18.06 4.38
CA ALA A 339 7.80 17.83 2.96
C ALA A 339 7.44 16.42 2.42
N ASN A 340 7.32 15.39 3.27
CA ASN A 340 7.10 14.00 2.83
C ASN A 340 6.10 13.24 3.71
N LEU A 341 5.57 12.13 3.18
CA LEU A 341 4.79 11.18 3.96
C LEU A 341 5.66 10.47 4.99
N ASN A 342 5.14 10.32 6.18
CA ASN A 342 5.82 9.59 7.25
C ASN A 342 5.40 8.11 7.28
N PHE A 343 6.20 7.23 6.70
CA PHE A 343 5.94 5.79 6.70
C PHE A 343 6.16 5.09 8.04
N SER A 344 6.74 5.76 9.03
CA SER A 344 6.85 5.22 10.38
C SER A 344 5.58 5.42 11.22
N ARG A 345 4.64 6.25 10.75
CA ARG A 345 3.34 6.47 11.36
C ARG A 345 2.25 6.07 10.38
N SER A 346 1.53 5.01 10.71
CA SER A 346 0.42 4.53 9.91
C SER A 346 -0.80 4.28 10.80
N ARG A 347 -1.97 4.38 10.22
CA ARG A 347 -3.24 3.95 10.82
C ARG A 347 -4.01 3.10 9.82
N MET A 348 -4.98 2.34 10.29
CA MET A 348 -5.85 1.61 9.37
C MET A 348 -6.79 2.60 8.67
N VAL A 349 -7.01 2.42 7.37
CA VAL A 349 -8.00 3.22 6.62
C VAL A 349 -9.42 3.04 7.19
N ALA A 350 -9.69 1.90 7.83
CA ALA A 350 -10.95 1.66 8.54
C ALA A 350 -11.16 2.60 9.75
N ASP A 351 -10.08 3.10 10.35
CA ASP A 351 -10.12 4.01 11.50
C ASP A 351 -10.15 5.49 11.08
N VAL A 352 -10.07 5.78 9.77
CA VAL A 352 -10.11 7.11 9.20
C VAL A 352 -11.58 7.54 8.99
N ASP A 353 -11.90 8.79 9.23
CA ASP A 353 -13.16 9.37 8.74
C ASP A 353 -13.07 9.58 7.22
N ARG A 354 -13.30 8.50 6.48
CA ARG A 354 -13.14 8.47 5.02
C ARG A 354 -13.97 9.53 4.31
N LEU A 355 -15.18 9.77 4.81
CA LEU A 355 -16.07 10.77 4.21
C LEU A 355 -15.47 12.17 4.32
N TYR A 356 -14.93 12.51 5.50
CA TYR A 356 -14.22 13.76 5.71
C TYR A 356 -13.03 13.90 4.77
N GLU A 357 -12.16 12.88 4.68
CA GLU A 357 -10.95 12.92 3.84
C GLU A 357 -11.30 13.03 2.35
N ILE A 358 -12.29 12.25 1.88
CA ILE A 358 -12.76 12.30 0.49
C ILE A 358 -13.29 13.70 0.16
N LEU A 359 -14.16 14.27 1.00
CA LEU A 359 -14.79 15.57 0.74
C LEU A 359 -13.84 16.78 0.89
N ASN A 360 -12.67 16.60 1.53
CA ASN A 360 -11.63 17.60 1.60
C ASN A 360 -10.54 17.45 0.54
N SER A 361 -10.62 16.44 -0.32
CA SER A 361 -9.68 16.26 -1.41
C SER A 361 -10.14 17.00 -2.67
N ASP A 362 -9.19 17.50 -3.43
CA ASP A 362 -9.41 18.02 -4.79
C ASP A 362 -9.22 16.92 -5.84
N TYR A 363 -8.35 15.96 -5.51
CA TYR A 363 -8.03 14.81 -6.36
C TYR A 363 -7.98 13.50 -5.60
N ILE A 364 -8.51 12.46 -6.24
CA ILE A 364 -8.33 11.06 -5.84
C ILE A 364 -7.70 10.33 -7.01
N VAL A 365 -6.53 9.72 -6.77
CA VAL A 365 -5.76 9.00 -7.78
C VAL A 365 -5.69 7.52 -7.40
N CYS A 366 -6.33 6.66 -8.18
CA CYS A 366 -6.12 5.22 -8.09
C CYS A 366 -4.81 4.86 -8.80
N PHE A 367 -3.94 4.12 -8.12
CA PHE A 367 -2.56 3.90 -8.54
C PHE A 367 -2.18 2.43 -8.48
N THR A 368 -1.83 1.82 -9.62
CA THR A 368 -1.41 0.41 -9.65
C THR A 368 -0.51 0.10 -10.85
N ASP A 369 0.14 -1.07 -10.82
CA ASP A 369 0.84 -1.68 -11.95
C ASP A 369 -0.11 -2.58 -12.78
N ASN A 370 0.34 -2.99 -13.95
CA ASN A 370 -0.42 -3.86 -14.84
C ASN A 370 -0.88 -5.15 -14.13
N ALA A 371 0.02 -5.85 -13.45
CA ALA A 371 -0.27 -7.15 -12.85
C ALA A 371 -1.34 -7.11 -11.73
N GLN A 372 -1.61 -5.95 -11.15
CA GLN A 372 -2.63 -5.77 -10.13
C GLN A 372 -3.84 -4.95 -10.60
N LEU A 373 -3.89 -4.59 -11.87
CA LEU A 373 -4.94 -3.72 -12.43
C LEU A 373 -6.34 -4.32 -12.29
N TYR A 374 -6.48 -5.65 -12.25
CA TYR A 374 -7.76 -6.32 -12.00
C TYR A 374 -8.43 -5.93 -10.67
N LYS A 375 -7.66 -5.43 -9.70
CA LYS A 375 -8.18 -4.90 -8.43
C LYS A 375 -8.80 -3.52 -8.59
N LEU A 376 -8.46 -2.82 -9.62
CA LEU A 376 -8.83 -1.45 -10.01
C LEU A 376 -8.62 -0.45 -8.86
N SER A 377 -9.52 -0.38 -7.89
CA SER A 377 -9.49 0.58 -6.77
C SER A 377 -9.19 -0.02 -5.41
N TYR A 378 -8.82 -1.31 -5.31
CA TYR A 378 -8.65 -2.02 -4.03
C TYR A 378 -9.86 -1.89 -3.10
N GLN A 379 -11.08 -2.03 -3.64
CA GLN A 379 -12.35 -1.88 -2.94
C GLN A 379 -12.68 -0.43 -2.51
N PHE A 380 -11.86 0.54 -2.85
CA PHE A 380 -12.11 1.94 -2.49
C PHE A 380 -13.38 2.49 -3.15
N ALA A 381 -13.55 2.22 -4.45
CA ALA A 381 -14.67 2.78 -5.21
C ALA A 381 -16.01 2.29 -4.68
N GLU A 382 -16.10 1.02 -4.33
CA GLU A 382 -17.28 0.39 -3.76
C GLU A 382 -17.60 0.97 -2.37
N ASP A 383 -16.59 1.04 -1.49
CA ASP A 383 -16.76 1.58 -0.15
C ASP A 383 -17.14 3.07 -0.16
N ALA A 384 -16.48 3.87 -1.01
CA ALA A 384 -16.76 5.31 -1.13
C ALA A 384 -18.15 5.55 -1.70
N LEU A 385 -18.57 4.80 -2.69
CA LEU A 385 -19.91 4.93 -3.27
C LEU A 385 -21.00 4.64 -2.24
N ILE A 386 -20.83 3.58 -1.43
CA ILE A 386 -21.73 3.26 -0.34
C ILE A 386 -21.76 4.41 0.68
N GLN A 387 -20.60 4.89 1.11
CA GLN A 387 -20.52 5.96 2.13
C GLN A 387 -21.13 7.28 1.66
N LEU A 388 -20.94 7.62 0.39
CA LEU A 388 -21.46 8.88 -0.19
C LEU A 388 -22.95 8.81 -0.54
N CYS A 389 -23.47 7.65 -0.96
CA CYS A 389 -24.77 7.55 -1.60
C CYS A 389 -25.80 6.72 -0.84
N VAL A 390 -25.41 5.90 0.16
CA VAL A 390 -26.32 4.94 0.80
C VAL A 390 -26.57 5.33 2.25
N SER A 391 -27.84 5.61 2.61
CA SER A 391 -28.24 5.82 4.00
C SER A 391 -28.32 4.49 4.76
N ASP A 392 -28.24 4.54 6.09
CA ASP A 392 -28.33 3.33 6.93
C ASP A 392 -29.70 2.63 6.78
N SER A 393 -30.78 3.39 6.56
CA SER A 393 -32.11 2.83 6.29
C SER A 393 -32.16 2.10 4.94
N LEU A 394 -31.58 2.70 3.89
CA LEU A 394 -31.50 2.06 2.58
C LEU A 394 -30.61 0.81 2.62
N TRP A 395 -29.45 0.89 3.30
CA TRP A 395 -28.57 -0.26 3.49
C TRP A 395 -29.29 -1.45 4.14
N ASN A 396 -30.00 -1.21 5.23
CA ASN A 396 -30.74 -2.25 5.93
C ASN A 396 -31.86 -2.84 5.06
N ALA A 397 -32.63 -2.00 4.36
CA ALA A 397 -33.70 -2.47 3.47
C ALA A 397 -33.17 -3.33 2.32
N GLU A 398 -32.06 -2.91 1.69
CA GLU A 398 -31.46 -3.66 0.59
C GLU A 398 -30.78 -4.95 1.08
N THR A 399 -30.19 -4.93 2.27
CA THR A 399 -29.66 -6.15 2.90
C THR A 399 -30.76 -7.18 3.12
N GLU A 400 -31.91 -6.77 3.70
CA GLU A 400 -33.06 -7.67 3.88
C GLU A 400 -33.60 -8.17 2.54
N ARG A 401 -33.71 -7.32 1.54
CA ARG A 401 -34.12 -7.73 0.19
C ARG A 401 -33.22 -8.83 -0.37
N ILE A 402 -31.90 -8.61 -0.39
CA ILE A 402 -30.92 -9.59 -0.92
C ILE A 402 -30.94 -10.89 -0.09
N MET A 403 -31.11 -10.82 1.22
CA MET A 403 -31.29 -12.02 2.08
C MET A 403 -32.48 -12.87 1.60
N HIS A 404 -33.64 -12.23 1.43
CA HIS A 404 -34.87 -12.93 1.06
C HIS A 404 -34.85 -13.45 -0.38
N GLU A 405 -34.39 -12.66 -1.34
CA GLU A 405 -34.33 -13.04 -2.76
C GLU A 405 -33.37 -14.21 -3.00
N ASN A 406 -32.29 -14.34 -2.23
CA ASN A 406 -31.25 -15.36 -2.43
C ASN A 406 -31.24 -16.45 -1.35
N ASN A 407 -32.07 -16.37 -0.32
CA ASN A 407 -32.12 -17.27 0.81
C ASN A 407 -30.72 -17.45 1.49
N ILE A 408 -30.08 -16.33 1.80
CA ILE A 408 -28.74 -16.26 2.38
C ILE A 408 -28.75 -15.53 3.72
N THR A 409 -27.65 -15.66 4.48
CA THR A 409 -27.47 -14.95 5.75
C THR A 409 -27.30 -13.45 5.56
N ARG A 410 -27.57 -12.67 6.61
CA ARG A 410 -27.33 -11.22 6.61
C ARG A 410 -25.88 -10.88 6.26
N GLN A 411 -24.93 -11.61 6.84
CA GLN A 411 -23.51 -11.40 6.59
C GLN A 411 -23.14 -11.61 5.12
N GLU A 412 -23.70 -12.62 4.46
CA GLU A 412 -23.50 -12.87 3.04
C GLU A 412 -24.15 -11.82 2.16
N ALA A 413 -25.35 -11.35 2.52
CA ALA A 413 -26.03 -10.27 1.82
C ALA A 413 -25.23 -8.95 1.90
N GLU A 414 -24.78 -8.56 3.09
CA GLU A 414 -23.92 -7.39 3.29
C GLU A 414 -22.59 -7.52 2.52
N LYS A 415 -21.98 -8.73 2.49
CA LYS A 415 -20.77 -8.98 1.71
C LYS A 415 -21.02 -8.79 0.22
N ARG A 416 -22.14 -9.29 -0.32
CA ARG A 416 -22.51 -9.11 -1.74
C ARG A 416 -22.72 -7.65 -2.09
N LEU A 417 -23.46 -6.91 -1.27
CA LEU A 417 -23.69 -5.48 -1.49
C LEU A 417 -22.41 -4.64 -1.40
N ARG A 418 -21.49 -4.98 -0.50
CA ARG A 418 -20.18 -4.32 -0.42
C ARG A 418 -19.31 -4.61 -1.63
N PHE A 419 -19.37 -5.84 -2.14
CA PHE A 419 -18.59 -6.22 -3.31
C PHE A 419 -19.16 -5.62 -4.60
N ASN A 420 -20.47 -5.52 -4.71
CA ASN A 420 -21.17 -4.90 -5.84
C ASN A 420 -22.28 -3.97 -5.36
N PRO A 421 -21.99 -2.69 -5.07
CA PRO A 421 -22.99 -1.73 -4.60
C PRO A 421 -24.03 -1.38 -5.66
N LEU A 422 -23.82 -1.70 -6.93
CA LEU A 422 -24.80 -1.49 -7.99
C LEU A 422 -26.04 -2.40 -7.85
N LEU A 423 -25.95 -3.43 -6.98
CA LEU A 423 -27.12 -4.22 -6.59
C LEU A 423 -28.12 -3.44 -5.72
N ILE A 424 -27.70 -2.31 -5.15
CA ILE A 424 -28.56 -1.43 -4.33
C ILE A 424 -29.51 -0.68 -5.27
N LYS A 425 -30.81 -0.92 -5.12
CA LYS A 425 -31.83 -0.24 -5.93
C LYS A 425 -31.78 1.27 -5.68
N GLY A 426 -31.64 2.04 -6.75
CA GLY A 426 -31.50 3.50 -6.70
C GLY A 426 -30.09 4.01 -6.94
N LEU A 427 -29.05 3.16 -6.90
CA LEU A 427 -27.71 3.55 -7.37
C LEU A 427 -27.54 3.42 -8.88
N ASP A 428 -28.34 2.60 -9.53
CA ASP A 428 -28.41 2.41 -11.01
C ASP A 428 -29.13 3.55 -11.73
N ASN A 429 -30.06 4.24 -11.05
CA ASN A 429 -30.75 5.41 -11.58
C ASN A 429 -29.89 6.67 -11.34
N ASN A 430 -29.90 7.61 -12.26
CA ASN A 430 -29.14 8.88 -12.20
C ASN A 430 -29.48 9.79 -10.98
N THR A 431 -30.31 9.32 -10.08
CA THR A 431 -30.72 10.02 -8.86
C THR A 431 -29.79 9.62 -7.71
N ILE A 432 -28.89 10.50 -7.35
CA ILE A 432 -28.02 10.35 -6.18
C ILE A 432 -28.84 10.73 -4.95
N PRO A 433 -28.91 9.88 -3.90
CA PRO A 433 -29.54 10.27 -2.64
C PRO A 433 -28.68 11.33 -1.96
N LEU A 434 -28.96 12.60 -2.20
CA LEU A 434 -28.15 13.75 -1.77
C LEU A 434 -28.17 13.99 -0.25
N ILE A 435 -29.12 13.43 0.49
CA ILE A 435 -29.32 13.74 1.92
C ILE A 435 -28.10 13.45 2.77
N ARG A 436 -27.40 12.33 2.51
CA ARG A 436 -26.18 11.98 3.26
C ARG A 436 -24.99 12.82 2.83
N ASN A 437 -24.96 13.23 1.58
CA ASN A 437 -23.92 14.04 0.99
C ASN A 437 -23.92 15.47 1.55
N GLU A 438 -25.09 16.10 1.64
CA GLU A 438 -25.22 17.44 2.23
C GLU A 438 -24.76 17.46 3.69
N LYS A 439 -25.16 16.45 4.46
CA LYS A 439 -24.68 16.32 5.85
C LYS A 439 -23.18 16.08 5.92
N GLY A 440 -22.63 15.21 5.07
CA GLY A 440 -21.19 14.93 5.01
C GLY A 440 -20.37 16.17 4.65
N ILE A 441 -20.82 16.96 3.67
CA ILE A 441 -20.21 18.23 3.31
C ILE A 441 -20.25 19.22 4.47
N ALA A 442 -21.40 19.35 5.13
CA ALA A 442 -21.55 20.23 6.29
C ALA A 442 -20.62 19.81 7.44
N ASP A 443 -20.55 18.50 7.73
CA ASP A 443 -19.67 17.95 8.75
C ASP A 443 -18.20 18.20 8.41
N ALA A 444 -17.80 17.98 7.15
CA ALA A 444 -16.44 18.24 6.69
C ALA A 444 -16.05 19.71 6.77
N ARG A 445 -16.95 20.62 6.34
CA ARG A 445 -16.74 22.07 6.46
C ARG A 445 -16.63 22.52 7.93
N ASN A 446 -17.48 22.01 8.79
CA ASN A 446 -17.44 22.34 10.21
C ASN A 446 -16.15 21.87 10.88
N LYS A 447 -15.66 20.68 10.52
CA LYS A 447 -14.36 20.16 11.00
C LYS A 447 -13.19 20.99 10.51
N ASN A 448 -13.19 21.39 9.24
CA ASN A 448 -12.17 22.29 8.70
C ASN A 448 -12.16 23.65 9.40
N LEU A 449 -13.32 24.24 9.62
CA LEU A 449 -13.44 25.50 10.37
C LEU A 449 -12.90 25.36 11.79
N LEU A 450 -13.20 24.25 12.45
CA LEU A 450 -12.72 23.97 13.80
C LEU A 450 -11.19 23.74 13.81
N PHE A 451 -10.66 23.01 12.84
CA PHE A 451 -9.22 22.82 12.67
C PHE A 451 -8.47 24.14 12.47
N GLU A 452 -8.93 24.96 11.53
CA GLU A 452 -8.33 26.28 11.27
C GLU A 452 -8.43 27.21 12.48
N LYS A 453 -9.54 27.18 13.20
CA LYS A 453 -9.70 27.94 14.44
C LYS A 453 -8.69 27.52 15.51
N ILE A 454 -8.50 26.21 15.70
CA ILE A 454 -7.53 25.66 16.64
C ILE A 454 -6.12 26.06 16.23
N LYS A 455 -5.75 25.86 14.96
CA LYS A 455 -4.44 26.20 14.40
C LYS A 455 -4.12 27.69 14.62
N ASN A 456 -5.02 28.57 14.26
CA ASN A 456 -4.78 30.01 14.30
C ASN A 456 -4.77 30.62 15.72
N ASN A 457 -5.48 30.01 16.67
CA ASN A 457 -5.63 30.57 18.01
C ASN A 457 -4.70 29.94 19.05
N TYR A 458 -4.22 28.70 18.84
CA TYR A 458 -3.55 27.93 19.89
C TYR A 458 -2.18 27.36 19.49
N LEU A 459 -1.85 27.35 18.21
CA LEU A 459 -0.65 26.69 17.72
C LEU A 459 0.15 27.60 16.78
N ASP A 460 1.46 27.43 16.79
CA ASP A 460 2.34 28.02 15.78
C ASP A 460 2.76 26.98 14.72
N ASP A 461 3.48 27.44 13.68
CA ASP A 461 3.91 26.57 12.58
C ASP A 461 4.93 25.48 13.02
N ASN A 462 5.48 25.57 14.24
CA ASN A 462 6.42 24.60 14.79
C ASN A 462 5.71 23.47 15.58
N ASP A 463 4.43 23.63 15.90
CA ASP A 463 3.63 22.64 16.65
C ASP A 463 3.12 21.48 15.76
N ILE A 464 3.91 21.07 14.78
CA ILE A 464 3.54 20.09 13.74
C ILE A 464 3.02 18.77 14.32
N GLU A 465 3.63 18.28 15.41
CA GLU A 465 3.20 17.04 16.06
C GLU A 465 1.82 17.20 16.72
N VAL A 466 1.58 18.34 17.32
CA VAL A 466 0.30 18.65 17.97
C VAL A 466 -0.81 18.82 16.93
N LEU A 467 -0.56 19.58 15.85
CA LEU A 467 -1.50 19.75 14.73
C LEU A 467 -1.99 18.42 14.14
N SER A 468 -1.14 17.41 14.09
CA SER A 468 -1.52 16.09 13.60
C SER A 468 -2.46 15.34 14.53
N ILE A 469 -2.14 15.38 15.82
CA ILE A 469 -3.02 14.74 16.79
C ILE A 469 -4.38 15.48 16.79
N VAL A 470 -4.37 16.80 16.65
CA VAL A 470 -5.60 17.57 16.46
C VAL A 470 -6.40 17.06 15.27
N ASN A 471 -5.74 16.89 14.12
CA ASN A 471 -6.41 16.39 12.92
C ASN A 471 -6.92 14.95 13.08
N GLU A 472 -6.15 14.10 13.78
CA GLU A 472 -6.57 12.74 14.12
C GLU A 472 -7.81 12.72 15.03
N ILE A 473 -7.84 13.56 16.06
CA ILE A 473 -9.01 13.70 16.95
C ILE A 473 -10.23 14.15 16.17
N LEU A 474 -10.11 15.21 15.37
CA LEU A 474 -11.21 15.76 14.58
C LEU A 474 -11.74 14.77 13.52
N SER A 475 -10.90 13.89 13.02
CA SER A 475 -11.26 12.89 12.00
C SER A 475 -11.94 11.64 12.58
N SER A 476 -11.94 11.46 13.89
CA SER A 476 -12.49 10.29 14.56
C SER A 476 -13.75 10.62 15.34
N LYS A 477 -14.90 10.08 14.90
CA LYS A 477 -16.18 10.24 15.63
C LYS A 477 -16.09 9.76 17.09
N LYS A 478 -15.30 8.71 17.34
CA LYS A 478 -15.07 8.16 18.68
C LYS A 478 -14.31 9.15 19.53
N PHE A 479 -13.20 9.69 19.01
CA PHE A 479 -12.41 10.66 19.76
C PHE A 479 -13.16 11.97 19.96
N MET A 480 -13.91 12.45 18.96
CA MET A 480 -14.75 13.64 19.12
C MET A 480 -15.81 13.47 20.21
N GLY A 481 -16.48 12.32 20.28
CA GLY A 481 -17.44 12.03 21.35
C GLY A 481 -16.78 12.04 22.74
N MET A 482 -15.56 11.50 22.86
CA MET A 482 -14.78 11.57 24.12
C MET A 482 -14.34 13.00 24.46
N ILE A 483 -14.01 13.81 23.46
CA ILE A 483 -13.66 15.24 23.65
C ILE A 483 -14.87 16.05 24.14
N GLU A 484 -16.03 15.84 23.52
CA GLU A 484 -17.27 16.52 23.93
C GLU A 484 -17.64 16.20 25.38
N GLU A 485 -17.52 14.94 25.80
CA GLU A 485 -17.73 14.50 27.18
C GLU A 485 -16.74 15.15 28.15
N LYS A 486 -15.44 15.11 27.83
CA LYS A 486 -14.37 15.76 28.64
C LYS A 486 -14.53 17.28 28.71
N ALA A 487 -14.93 17.93 27.61
CA ALA A 487 -15.14 19.37 27.58
C ALA A 487 -16.25 19.79 28.57
N MET A 488 -17.36 19.03 28.60
CA MET A 488 -18.44 19.24 29.56
C MET A 488 -17.95 19.00 31.01
N GLU A 489 -17.25 17.91 31.28
CA GLU A 489 -16.73 17.59 32.61
C GLU A 489 -15.75 18.65 33.14
N ARG A 490 -14.92 19.21 32.26
CA ARG A 490 -13.87 20.19 32.62
C ARG A 490 -14.37 21.64 32.57
N ASN A 491 -15.59 21.86 32.11
CA ASN A 491 -16.16 23.19 31.83
C ASN A 491 -15.27 24.04 30.92
N GLN A 492 -14.78 23.40 29.83
CA GLN A 492 -13.89 23.98 28.83
C GLN A 492 -14.55 23.99 27.45
N THR A 493 -14.01 24.75 26.51
CA THR A 493 -14.42 24.66 25.12
C THR A 493 -13.91 23.37 24.46
N ILE A 494 -14.55 22.97 23.36
CA ILE A 494 -14.11 21.80 22.57
C ILE A 494 -12.68 22.03 22.07
N GLU A 495 -12.37 23.23 21.61
CA GLU A 495 -11.05 23.61 21.11
C GLU A 495 -9.96 23.47 22.20
N GLU A 496 -10.21 24.01 23.37
CA GLU A 496 -9.26 23.91 24.51
C GLU A 496 -9.04 22.45 24.91
N THR A 497 -10.07 21.64 24.92
CA THR A 497 -9.99 20.22 25.26
C THR A 497 -9.22 19.42 24.20
N ILE A 498 -9.45 19.69 22.92
CA ILE A 498 -8.70 19.05 21.81
C ILE A 498 -7.21 19.36 21.95
N ILE A 499 -6.85 20.63 22.18
CA ILE A 499 -5.46 21.06 22.31
C ILE A 499 -4.78 20.41 23.51
N GLN A 500 -5.43 20.39 24.65
CA GLN A 500 -4.87 19.77 25.86
C GLN A 500 -4.63 18.27 25.67
N ASP A 501 -5.60 17.56 25.12
CA ASP A 501 -5.47 16.13 24.86
C ASP A 501 -4.39 15.85 23.78
N ALA A 502 -4.32 16.65 22.72
CA ALA A 502 -3.29 16.53 21.70
C ALA A 502 -1.88 16.76 22.26
N GLN A 503 -1.68 17.82 23.02
CA GLN A 503 -0.42 18.11 23.70
C GLN A 503 -0.01 17.01 24.69
N TRP A 504 -0.97 16.48 25.44
CA TRP A 504 -0.73 15.37 26.36
C TRP A 504 -0.27 14.11 25.60
N ILE A 505 -0.92 13.75 24.50
CA ILE A 505 -0.57 12.59 23.66
C ILE A 505 0.87 12.74 23.11
N VAL A 506 1.22 13.91 22.59
CA VAL A 506 2.57 14.19 22.08
C VAL A 506 3.60 14.05 23.20
N ASN A 507 3.34 14.62 24.38
CA ASN A 507 4.25 14.54 25.52
C ASN A 507 4.42 13.09 26.01
N GLN A 508 3.35 12.30 26.12
CA GLN A 508 3.43 10.89 26.51
C GLN A 508 4.23 10.06 25.50
N THR A 509 4.08 10.37 24.23
CA THR A 509 4.84 9.70 23.17
C THR A 509 6.33 9.99 23.28
N ARG A 510 6.73 11.23 23.58
CA ARG A 510 8.14 11.62 23.79
C ARG A 510 8.74 10.94 25.02
N ILE A 511 8.04 10.94 26.16
CA ILE A 511 8.49 10.27 27.40
C ILE A 511 8.71 8.76 27.18
N ASN A 512 7.83 8.11 26.43
CA ASN A 512 7.95 6.68 26.12
C ASN A 512 9.11 6.37 25.15
N TYR A 513 9.56 7.35 24.35
CA TYR A 513 10.75 7.22 23.50
C TYR A 513 12.06 7.44 24.28
N GLU A 514 12.08 8.34 25.23
CA GLU A 514 13.26 8.62 26.08
C GLU A 514 13.54 7.52 27.10
N ASN A 515 12.53 6.74 27.48
CA ASN A 515 12.63 5.63 28.43
C ASN A 515 12.90 4.24 27.77
N LYS A 516 13.09 4.20 26.45
CA LYS A 516 13.49 3.00 25.68
C LYS A 516 14.91 3.12 25.13
#